data_199c5f92c2d21a139631cda27c2516b9
#
_entry.id   199c5f92c2d21a139631cda27c2516b9
#
_cell.length_a   1.000
_cell.length_b   1.000
_cell.length_c   1.000
_cell.angle_alpha   90.00
_cell.angle_beta   90.00
_cell.angle_gamma   90.00
#
_symmetry.space_group_name_H-M   'P 1'
#
loop_
_entity.id
_entity.type
_entity.pdbx_description
1 polymer ?
#
loop_
_entity_poly.entity_id
_entity_poly.type
_entity_poly.pdbx_seq_one_letter_code
_entity_poly.pdbx_strand_id
1 'polypeptide(L)'
;MASNTLSIHLTIPASQEVVWSKIADWQSQGDWMLQTKVWVTSEKVEGIGTSIAAFTGPLYFLYPRFKSLGLLDLMVVTQWQPPHRCDVDHVGKVLKGSGTFQLSDISSSSTRFDWSETIEAPKAAFFLIAPFLYIGVRISLARFARSFT
;
A
#
# COMPACT_ATOMS: atom_id res chain seq x y z
N MET A 1 8.79 -6.48 21.93
CA MET A 1 9.15 -5.28 21.17
C MET A 1 7.89 -4.46 20.88
N ALA A 2 7.93 -3.17 21.14
CA ALA A 2 6.80 -2.32 20.79
C ALA A 2 6.68 -2.28 19.26
N SER A 3 5.48 -2.49 18.74
CA SER A 3 5.23 -2.44 17.31
C SER A 3 5.25 -1.01 16.82
N ASN A 4 5.98 -0.77 15.74
CA ASN A 4 5.99 0.51 15.04
C ASN A 4 4.88 0.47 13.99
N THR A 5 3.65 0.70 14.40
CA THR A 5 2.50 0.56 13.52
C THR A 5 1.83 1.90 13.25
N LEU A 6 1.55 2.16 11.98
CA LEU A 6 0.72 3.27 11.53
C LEU A 6 -0.59 2.72 11.02
N SER A 7 -1.69 3.40 11.33
CA SER A 7 -3.02 2.99 10.88
C SER A 7 -3.80 4.20 10.39
N ILE A 8 -4.51 4.03 9.29
CA ILE A 8 -5.40 5.04 8.71
C ILE A 8 -6.68 4.34 8.29
N HIS A 9 -7.82 4.96 8.54
CA HIS A 9 -9.09 4.47 8.01
C HIS A 9 -9.83 5.60 7.30
N LEU A 10 -10.63 5.23 6.33
CA LEU A 10 -11.47 6.17 5.58
C LEU A 10 -12.67 5.45 5.00
N THR A 11 -13.66 6.23 4.58
CA THR A 11 -14.83 5.72 3.88
C THR A 11 -14.68 6.00 2.38
N ILE A 12 -14.95 4.98 1.57
CA ILE A 12 -14.87 5.08 0.11
C ILE A 12 -16.29 4.95 -0.46
N PRO A 13 -16.70 5.88 -1.34
CA PRO A 13 -18.06 5.89 -1.88
C PRO A 13 -18.23 4.90 -3.04
N ALA A 14 -18.06 3.62 -2.76
CA ALA A 14 -18.21 2.53 -3.71
C ALA A 14 -18.44 1.22 -2.95
N SER A 15 -18.98 0.22 -3.64
CA SER A 15 -19.20 -1.10 -3.05
C SER A 15 -17.87 -1.78 -2.73
N GLN A 16 -17.91 -2.72 -1.80
CA GLN A 16 -16.74 -3.46 -1.38
C GLN A 16 -16.05 -4.18 -2.55
N GLU A 17 -16.81 -4.78 -3.43
CA GLU A 17 -16.29 -5.49 -4.60
C GLU A 17 -15.59 -4.54 -5.58
N VAL A 18 -16.16 -3.36 -5.79
CA VAL A 18 -15.57 -2.36 -6.68
C VAL A 18 -14.28 -1.81 -6.09
N VAL A 19 -14.26 -1.53 -4.79
CA VAL A 19 -13.04 -1.08 -4.10
C VAL A 19 -11.96 -2.15 -4.17
N TRP A 20 -12.33 -3.41 -3.90
CA TRP A 20 -11.39 -4.52 -3.94
C TRP A 20 -10.77 -4.68 -5.33
N SER A 21 -11.58 -4.66 -6.38
CA SER A 21 -11.09 -4.85 -7.74
C SER A 21 -10.08 -3.77 -8.13
N LYS A 22 -10.22 -2.57 -7.60
CA LYS A 22 -9.27 -1.48 -7.88
C LYS A 22 -8.00 -1.59 -7.05
N ILE A 23 -8.12 -1.90 -5.75
CA ILE A 23 -6.94 -2.01 -4.88
C ILE A 23 -6.10 -3.23 -5.25
N ALA A 24 -6.74 -4.31 -5.70
CA ALA A 24 -6.08 -5.55 -6.09
C ALA A 24 -5.42 -5.49 -7.48
N ASP A 25 -5.70 -4.48 -8.25
CA ASP A 25 -4.98 -4.17 -9.49
C ASP A 25 -3.69 -3.42 -9.11
N TRP A 26 -2.64 -4.17 -8.87
CA TRP A 26 -1.40 -3.64 -8.31
C TRP A 26 -0.80 -2.50 -9.11
N GLN A 27 -0.76 -2.61 -10.44
CA GLN A 27 -0.20 -1.54 -11.27
C GLN A 27 -0.98 -0.24 -11.15
N SER A 28 -2.30 -0.32 -11.00
CA SER A 28 -3.14 0.86 -10.86
C SER A 28 -2.89 1.63 -9.57
N GLN A 29 -2.23 1.02 -8.59
CA GLN A 29 -1.86 1.71 -7.36
C GLN A 29 -0.93 2.89 -7.64
N GLY A 30 -0.13 2.83 -8.69
CA GLY A 30 0.70 3.95 -9.12
C GLY A 30 -0.08 5.21 -9.51
N ASP A 31 -1.38 5.08 -9.83
CA ASP A 31 -2.22 6.20 -10.22
C ASP A 31 -2.62 7.09 -9.03
N TRP A 32 -2.66 6.51 -7.84
CA TRP A 32 -3.09 7.24 -6.65
C TRP A 32 -2.03 7.30 -5.54
N MET A 33 -1.08 6.39 -5.50
CA MET A 33 0.02 6.47 -4.54
C MET A 33 0.97 7.61 -4.90
N LEU A 34 1.27 8.45 -3.92
CA LEU A 34 2.07 9.66 -4.13
C LEU A 34 3.48 9.31 -4.62
N GLN A 35 3.85 9.83 -5.79
CA GLN A 35 5.18 9.67 -6.39
C GLN A 35 5.68 8.22 -6.42
N THR A 36 4.80 7.28 -6.78
CA THR A 36 5.09 5.85 -6.70
C THR A 36 4.74 5.15 -8.01
N LYS A 37 5.64 4.25 -8.43
CA LYS A 37 5.39 3.30 -9.52
C LYS A 37 5.28 1.91 -8.90
N VAL A 38 4.24 1.15 -9.28
CA VAL A 38 3.99 -0.19 -8.75
C VAL A 38 3.93 -1.19 -9.89
N TRP A 39 4.55 -2.35 -9.73
CA TRP A 39 4.47 -3.42 -10.73
C TRP A 39 4.60 -4.79 -10.06
N VAL A 40 4.06 -5.81 -10.71
CA VAL A 40 4.17 -7.20 -10.27
C VAL A 40 5.45 -7.78 -10.80
N THR A 41 6.21 -8.47 -9.96
CA THR A 41 7.50 -9.07 -10.33
C THR A 41 7.44 -10.59 -10.48
N SER A 42 6.35 -11.24 -10.04
CA SER A 42 6.14 -12.68 -10.17
C SER A 42 5.26 -13.00 -11.39
N GLU A 43 5.27 -14.26 -11.84
CA GLU A 43 4.33 -14.72 -12.85
C GLU A 43 2.90 -14.69 -12.33
N LYS A 44 2.72 -15.04 -11.05
CA LYS A 44 1.44 -14.94 -10.36
C LYS A 44 1.10 -13.47 -10.15
N VAL A 45 -0.09 -13.06 -10.55
CA VAL A 45 -0.49 -11.65 -10.50
C VAL A 45 -1.52 -11.34 -9.42
N GLU A 46 -2.05 -12.37 -8.76
CA GLU A 46 -2.97 -12.20 -7.63
C GLU A 46 -2.90 -13.40 -6.69
N GLY A 47 -3.34 -13.19 -5.45
CA GLY A 47 -3.35 -14.24 -4.45
C GLY A 47 -2.05 -14.34 -3.66
N ILE A 48 -2.00 -15.29 -2.74
CA ILE A 48 -0.83 -15.53 -1.88
C ILE A 48 0.37 -15.89 -2.75
N GLY A 49 1.52 -15.28 -2.47
CA GLY A 49 2.76 -15.50 -3.20
C GLY A 49 3.01 -14.52 -4.34
N THR A 50 2.06 -13.63 -4.64
CA THR A 50 2.29 -12.56 -5.60
C THR A 50 3.39 -11.64 -5.07
N SER A 51 4.40 -11.38 -5.92
CA SER A 51 5.50 -10.47 -5.59
C SER A 51 5.30 -9.14 -6.29
N ILE A 52 5.48 -8.07 -5.54
CA ILE A 52 5.17 -6.71 -5.98
C ILE A 52 6.36 -5.81 -5.65
N ALA A 53 6.66 -4.90 -6.55
CA ALA A 53 7.65 -3.85 -6.32
C ALA A 53 6.97 -2.49 -6.38
N ALA A 54 7.36 -1.60 -5.47
CA ALA A 54 6.91 -0.22 -5.46
C ALA A 54 8.13 0.69 -5.31
N PHE A 55 8.30 1.61 -6.24
CA PHE A 55 9.37 2.60 -6.16
C PHE A 55 8.76 3.97 -5.92
N THR A 56 9.17 4.62 -4.84
CA THR A 56 8.69 5.95 -4.44
C THR A 56 9.84 6.96 -4.46
N GLY A 57 9.63 8.06 -5.13
CA GLY A 57 10.61 9.15 -5.17
C GLY A 57 10.36 10.10 -6.33
N PRO A 58 11.15 11.20 -6.39
CA PRO A 58 11.10 12.11 -7.54
C PRO A 58 11.48 11.36 -8.82
N LEU A 59 10.83 11.70 -9.92
CA LEU A 59 11.05 11.06 -11.22
C LEU A 59 10.79 9.54 -11.20
N TYR A 60 9.91 9.08 -10.33
CA TYR A 60 9.55 7.67 -10.15
C TYR A 60 9.11 6.98 -11.45
N PHE A 61 8.45 7.73 -12.34
CA PHE A 61 7.95 7.21 -13.61
C PHE A 61 9.06 6.85 -14.60
N LEU A 62 10.29 7.29 -14.34
CA LEU A 62 11.48 6.98 -15.14
C LEU A 62 12.30 5.83 -14.55
N TYR A 63 11.81 5.14 -13.52
CA TYR A 63 12.51 4.00 -12.93
C TYR A 63 12.87 2.97 -14.03
N PRO A 64 14.10 2.38 -14.04
CA PRO A 64 15.15 2.44 -13.00
C PRO A 64 16.10 3.62 -13.08
N ARG A 65 15.93 4.51 -14.05
CA ARG A 65 16.69 5.75 -14.08
C ARG A 65 16.35 6.57 -12.84
N PHE A 66 17.31 7.17 -12.21
CA PHE A 66 17.15 7.92 -10.95
C PHE A 66 16.73 7.04 -9.76
N LYS A 67 17.03 5.73 -9.80
CA LYS A 67 16.71 4.82 -8.68
C LYS A 67 17.41 5.21 -7.37
N SER A 68 18.48 5.96 -7.42
CA SER A 68 19.20 6.44 -6.23
C SER A 68 18.47 7.56 -5.49
N LEU A 69 17.43 8.16 -6.11
CA LEU A 69 16.67 9.27 -5.53
C LEU A 69 15.40 8.82 -4.83
N GLY A 70 15.21 7.53 -4.62
CA GLY A 70 14.00 7.03 -4.01
C GLY A 70 14.17 5.71 -3.29
N LEU A 71 13.05 5.15 -2.87
CA LEU A 71 12.96 3.94 -2.08
C LEU A 71 12.30 2.83 -2.90
N LEU A 72 12.98 1.70 -3.02
CA LEU A 72 12.40 0.49 -3.61
C LEU A 72 11.89 -0.42 -2.49
N ASP A 73 10.61 -0.67 -2.51
CA ASP A 73 9.92 -1.55 -1.57
C ASP A 73 9.50 -2.83 -2.30
N LEU A 74 9.97 -3.97 -1.79
CA LEU A 74 9.63 -5.29 -2.33
C LEU A 74 8.69 -5.99 -1.36
N MET A 75 7.59 -6.50 -1.89
CA MET A 75 6.52 -7.10 -1.08
C MET A 75 6.11 -8.45 -1.63
N VAL A 76 5.62 -9.32 -0.72
CA VAL A 76 5.01 -10.60 -1.07
C VAL A 76 3.67 -10.70 -0.37
N VAL A 77 2.63 -11.09 -1.10
CA VAL A 77 1.30 -11.29 -0.53
C VAL A 77 1.30 -12.53 0.35
N THR A 78 0.92 -12.37 1.61
CA THR A 78 0.89 -13.45 2.61
C THR A 78 -0.52 -13.86 3.01
N GLN A 79 -1.52 -12.97 2.82
CA GLN A 79 -2.94 -13.30 2.98
C GLN A 79 -3.74 -12.69 1.84
N TRP A 80 -4.73 -13.42 1.38
CA TRP A 80 -5.58 -13.00 0.26
C TRP A 80 -7.00 -13.49 0.48
N GLN A 81 -7.87 -12.61 0.91
CA GLN A 81 -9.27 -12.93 1.23
C GLN A 81 -10.21 -11.93 0.55
N PRO A 82 -10.42 -12.05 -0.76
CA PRO A 82 -11.34 -11.16 -1.48
C PRO A 82 -12.76 -11.28 -0.96
N PRO A 83 -13.51 -10.20 -0.86
CA PRO A 83 -13.09 -8.80 -1.03
C PRO A 83 -12.77 -8.13 0.32
N HIS A 84 -12.25 -8.85 1.30
CA HIS A 84 -12.15 -8.42 2.70
C HIS A 84 -10.76 -7.97 3.11
N ARG A 85 -9.72 -8.75 2.76
CA ARG A 85 -8.41 -8.51 3.38
C ARG A 85 -7.26 -9.00 2.50
N CYS A 86 -6.19 -8.19 2.46
CA CYS A 86 -4.90 -8.59 1.91
C CYS A 86 -3.80 -8.15 2.86
N ASP A 87 -2.89 -9.09 3.15
CA ASP A 87 -1.68 -8.81 3.92
C ASP A 87 -0.46 -9.01 3.02
N VAL A 88 0.54 -8.17 3.22
CA VAL A 88 1.83 -8.29 2.54
C VAL A 88 2.96 -8.24 3.56
N ASP A 89 4.08 -8.90 3.24
CA ASP A 89 5.34 -8.70 3.94
C ASP A 89 6.26 -7.86 3.08
N HIS A 90 6.94 -6.90 3.69
CA HIS A 90 8.01 -6.13 3.08
C HIS A 90 9.30 -6.95 3.20
N VAL A 91 9.81 -7.41 2.07
CA VAL A 91 10.95 -8.36 2.03
C VAL A 91 12.21 -7.76 1.42
N GLY A 92 12.19 -6.46 1.12
CA GLY A 92 13.33 -5.76 0.56
C GLY A 92 14.43 -5.50 1.59
N LYS A 93 15.50 -4.85 1.11
CA LYS A 93 16.65 -4.54 1.98
C LYS A 93 16.44 -3.27 2.78
N VAL A 94 15.66 -2.34 2.26
CA VAL A 94 15.50 -1.01 2.85
C VAL A 94 14.30 -0.97 3.79
N LEU A 95 13.18 -1.53 3.37
CA LEU A 95 11.95 -1.55 4.15
C LEU A 95 11.59 -2.99 4.51
N LYS A 96 11.41 -3.25 5.80
CA LYS A 96 10.99 -4.54 6.33
C LYS A 96 9.80 -4.34 7.25
N GLY A 97 8.94 -5.35 7.32
CA GLY A 97 7.75 -5.34 8.14
C GLY A 97 6.57 -5.94 7.39
N SER A 98 5.38 -5.46 7.68
CA SER A 98 4.16 -5.98 7.08
C SER A 98 3.17 -4.85 6.85
N GLY A 99 2.27 -5.07 5.91
CA GLY A 99 1.18 -4.15 5.62
C GLY A 99 -0.12 -4.91 5.47
N THR A 100 -1.23 -4.25 5.77
CA THR A 100 -2.57 -4.83 5.65
C THR A 100 -3.51 -3.78 5.09
N PHE A 101 -4.35 -4.18 4.16
CA PHE A 101 -5.56 -3.43 3.87
C PHE A 101 -6.78 -4.33 4.06
N GLN A 102 -7.79 -3.77 4.71
CA GLN A 102 -9.01 -4.48 5.06
C GLN A 102 -10.22 -3.63 4.66
N LEU A 103 -11.18 -4.28 4.01
CA LEU A 103 -12.41 -3.64 3.57
C LEU A 103 -13.58 -4.20 4.36
N SER A 104 -14.45 -3.30 4.81
CA SER A 104 -15.67 -3.68 5.51
C SER A 104 -16.86 -3.00 4.83
N ASP A 105 -17.92 -3.76 4.62
CA ASP A 105 -19.13 -3.28 3.99
C ASP A 105 -19.89 -2.35 4.95
N ILE A 106 -20.11 -1.09 4.54
CA ILE A 106 -20.99 -0.15 5.24
C ILE A 106 -22.38 -0.21 4.63
N SER A 107 -22.43 -0.19 3.28
CA SER A 107 -23.66 -0.29 2.51
C SER A 107 -23.30 -0.78 1.10
N SER A 108 -24.29 -0.94 0.24
CA SER A 108 -24.07 -1.33 -1.17
C SER A 108 -23.29 -0.28 -1.96
N SER A 109 -23.14 0.93 -1.44
CA SER A 109 -22.46 2.05 -2.11
C SER A 109 -21.39 2.71 -1.25
N SER A 110 -21.00 2.08 -0.13
CA SER A 110 -20.04 2.67 0.80
C SER A 110 -19.23 1.57 1.48
N THR A 111 -17.91 1.75 1.52
CA THR A 111 -16.98 0.77 2.09
C THR A 111 -16.05 1.48 3.08
N ARG A 112 -15.84 0.84 4.23
CA ARG A 112 -14.77 1.25 5.15
C ARG A 112 -13.48 0.60 4.71
N PHE A 113 -12.44 1.41 4.57
CA PHE A 113 -11.09 0.97 4.23
C PHE A 113 -10.18 1.22 5.43
N ASP A 114 -9.55 0.16 5.91
CA ASP A 114 -8.55 0.22 6.97
C ASP A 114 -7.19 -0.17 6.38
N TRP A 115 -6.22 0.72 6.51
CA TRP A 115 -4.83 0.49 6.13
C TRP A 115 -3.96 0.50 7.38
N SER A 116 -3.04 -0.45 7.48
CA SER A 116 -2.05 -0.46 8.55
C SER A 116 -0.71 -0.92 8.03
N GLU A 117 0.35 -0.40 8.63
CA GLU A 117 1.73 -0.67 8.26
C GLU A 117 2.55 -0.83 9.52
N THR A 118 3.22 -1.97 9.65
CA THR A 118 4.13 -2.25 10.75
C THR A 118 5.55 -2.28 10.20
N ILE A 119 6.43 -1.42 10.73
CA ILE A 119 7.78 -1.25 10.22
C ILE A 119 8.78 -1.76 11.25
N GLU A 120 9.66 -2.66 10.81
CA GLU A 120 10.76 -3.17 11.61
C GLU A 120 11.91 -2.17 11.56
N ALA A 121 12.04 -1.36 12.61
CA ALA A 121 13.09 -0.37 12.75
C ALA A 121 13.26 0.00 14.24
N PRO A 122 14.41 0.53 14.63
CA PRO A 122 14.54 1.13 15.96
C PRO A 122 13.51 2.25 16.14
N LYS A 123 12.97 2.38 17.35
CA LYS A 123 11.93 3.38 17.63
C LYS A 123 12.32 4.80 17.23
N ALA A 124 13.58 5.18 17.50
CA ALA A 124 14.06 6.52 17.14
C ALA A 124 13.99 6.75 15.62
N ALA A 125 14.41 5.77 14.82
CA ALA A 125 14.33 5.85 13.36
C ALA A 125 12.87 5.90 12.90
N PHE A 126 12.01 5.08 13.50
CA PHE A 126 10.58 5.07 13.16
C PHE A 126 9.94 6.43 13.44
N PHE A 127 10.22 7.04 14.59
CA PHE A 127 9.65 8.36 14.93
C PHE A 127 10.11 9.47 13.98
N LEU A 128 11.30 9.33 13.40
CA LEU A 128 11.78 10.30 12.41
C LEU A 128 11.06 10.19 11.07
N ILE A 129 10.75 8.97 10.63
CA ILE A 129 10.13 8.75 9.31
C ILE A 129 8.60 8.69 9.36
N ALA A 130 8.02 8.34 10.51
CA ALA A 130 6.59 8.12 10.64
C ALA A 130 5.72 9.31 10.20
N PRO A 131 6.04 10.57 10.54
CA PRO A 131 5.22 11.70 10.10
C PRO A 131 5.17 11.82 8.58
N PHE A 132 6.31 11.62 7.90
CA PHE A 132 6.37 11.69 6.43
C PHE A 132 5.62 10.54 5.78
N LEU A 133 5.80 9.33 6.31
CA LEU A 133 5.09 8.15 5.83
C LEU A 133 3.57 8.31 6.03
N TYR A 134 3.16 8.77 7.20
CA TYR A 134 1.75 9.01 7.49
C TYR A 134 1.12 10.01 6.53
N ILE A 135 1.79 11.16 6.33
CA ILE A 135 1.30 12.19 5.41
C ILE A 135 1.22 11.67 3.98
N GLY A 136 2.27 10.97 3.53
CA GLY A 136 2.31 10.42 2.18
C GLY A 136 1.21 9.41 1.92
N VAL A 137 0.98 8.49 2.85
CA VAL A 137 -0.09 7.49 2.73
C VAL A 137 -1.45 8.15 2.85
N ARG A 138 -1.62 9.12 3.74
CA ARG A 138 -2.88 9.84 3.89
C ARG A 138 -3.29 10.54 2.60
N ILE A 139 -2.35 11.23 1.95
CA ILE A 139 -2.59 11.88 0.66
C ILE A 139 -2.95 10.82 -0.40
N SER A 140 -2.21 9.72 -0.43
CA SER A 140 -2.43 8.63 -1.38
C SER A 140 -3.82 8.03 -1.23
N LEU A 141 -4.24 7.72 -0.01
CA LEU A 141 -5.56 7.14 0.26
C LEU A 141 -6.70 8.13 -0.03
N ALA A 142 -6.48 9.43 0.22
CA ALA A 142 -7.44 10.45 -0.15
C ALA A 142 -7.62 10.53 -1.67
N ARG A 143 -6.53 10.39 -2.43
CA ARG A 143 -6.58 10.33 -3.90
C ARG A 143 -7.32 9.06 -4.36
N PHE A 144 -7.07 7.94 -3.71
CA PHE A 144 -7.76 6.69 -3.99
C PHE A 144 -9.28 6.86 -3.81
N ALA A 145 -9.70 7.39 -2.67
CA ALA A 145 -11.12 7.63 -2.38
C ALA A 145 -11.77 8.55 -3.41
N ARG A 146 -11.09 9.63 -3.79
CA ARG A 146 -11.61 10.58 -4.79
C ARG A 146 -11.76 9.96 -6.18
N SER A 147 -11.01 8.91 -6.49
CA SER A 147 -11.10 8.26 -7.79
C SER A 147 -12.43 7.53 -8.02
N PHE A 148 -13.25 7.38 -6.98
CA PHE A 148 -14.58 6.77 -7.07
C PHE A 148 -15.72 7.79 -7.15
N THR A 149 -15.41 9.07 -7.19
CA THR A 149 -16.42 10.15 -7.28
C THR A 149 -16.53 10.74 -8.68
#